data_9e5a29608d506fdeab6dc3d10054028c
#
_entry.id   9e5a29608d506fdeab6dc3d10054028c
#
_cell.length_a   1.000
_cell.length_b   1.000
_cell.length_c   1.000
_cell.angle_alpha   90.00
_cell.angle_beta   90.00
_cell.angle_gamma   90.00
#
_symmetry.space_group_name_H-M   'P 1'
#
loop_
_entity.id
_entity.type
_entity.pdbx_description
1 polymer ?
#
loop_
_entity_poly.entity_id
_entity_poly.type
_entity_poly.pdbx_seq_one_letter_code
_entity_poly.pdbx_strand_id
1 'polypeptide(L)'
;MKKLNFLLLAISVSLLSTNSFGAPKVYGKINIAADDGNGTDDYVNNASRLGVKGTMDLKNGLTGIYQVEYEIDPTDGKAQDEQTVTLGTGETVVTKSAMIAKQRNTFVGLKGDWGTVKLGFHDTYLKLAQGKVDLFNDLRGDIKTTFSGEDRTSDFLGYESPVFGGGFQFKYNLSDGGSAANGGTGNRDATAYAISYKTKKIYAAYASEDNSTKSSGEDHTRIVIQVPIGPVKIGFIDQESEIGTSKDDSTMFNIAWKATDKLTVKFQTMDKEDENGITQDDVTSFGIDYKLAKKVKLFFYDTEHEDGVISISNQPKDYTGIGIELKF
;
A
#
# COMPACT_ATOMS: atom_id res chain seq x y z
N MET A 1 -32.49 -24.30 3.19
CA MET A 1 -32.52 -23.15 4.11
C MET A 1 -32.07 -23.64 5.49
N LYS A 2 -30.78 -23.57 5.78
CA LYS A 2 -30.25 -23.85 7.13
C LYS A 2 -30.02 -22.50 7.80
N LYS A 3 -30.84 -22.21 8.81
CA LYS A 3 -30.70 -21.02 9.65
C LYS A 3 -29.44 -21.17 10.47
N LEU A 4 -28.40 -20.36 10.20
CA LEU A 4 -27.23 -20.21 11.03
C LEU A 4 -27.66 -19.37 12.24
N ASN A 5 -27.84 -20.02 13.36
CA ASN A 5 -28.07 -19.35 14.64
C ASN A 5 -26.78 -18.65 15.06
N PHE A 6 -26.70 -17.35 14.84
CA PHE A 6 -25.71 -16.50 15.48
C PHE A 6 -26.00 -16.51 16.99
N LEU A 7 -25.17 -17.20 17.75
CA LEU A 7 -25.14 -17.13 19.19
C LEU A 7 -24.59 -15.74 19.56
N LEU A 8 -25.49 -14.79 19.81
CA LEU A 8 -25.17 -13.51 20.43
C LEU A 8 -24.73 -13.80 21.87
N LEU A 9 -23.44 -13.94 22.07
CA LEU A 9 -22.82 -13.90 23.39
C LEU A 9 -22.89 -12.45 23.86
N ALA A 10 -23.98 -12.09 24.52
CA ALA A 10 -24.09 -10.84 25.25
C ALA A 10 -23.15 -10.94 26.47
N ILE A 11 -21.90 -10.51 26.28
CA ILE A 11 -21.00 -10.24 27.40
C ILE A 11 -21.52 -8.96 28.05
N SER A 12 -22.29 -9.11 29.13
CA SER A 12 -22.60 -8.03 30.03
C SER A 12 -21.32 -7.68 30.81
N VAL A 13 -20.54 -6.76 30.21
CA VAL A 13 -19.35 -6.20 30.85
C VAL A 13 -19.81 -5.11 31.80
N SER A 14 -20.04 -5.46 33.05
CA SER A 14 -20.08 -4.51 34.15
C SER A 14 -18.66 -4.02 34.44
N LEU A 15 -18.19 -3.03 33.64
CA LEU A 15 -16.89 -2.41 33.76
C LEU A 15 -17.02 -1.02 34.41
N LEU A 16 -17.06 -0.99 35.72
CA LEU A 16 -16.51 0.10 36.51
C LEU A 16 -15.02 -0.15 36.73
N SER A 17 -14.25 -0.15 35.66
CA SER A 17 -12.78 -0.06 35.72
C SER A 17 -12.38 1.06 34.80
N THR A 18 -11.69 2.06 35.34
CA THR A 18 -11.05 3.14 34.57
C THR A 18 -10.09 2.53 33.55
N ASN A 19 -10.62 2.18 32.36
CA ASN A 19 -9.80 1.79 31.25
C ASN A 19 -8.97 3.02 30.86
N SER A 20 -7.65 2.93 30.94
CA SER A 20 -6.77 3.98 30.46
C SER A 20 -6.80 3.97 28.96
N PHE A 21 -7.66 4.82 28.37
CA PHE A 21 -7.58 5.12 26.95
C PHE A 21 -6.28 5.89 26.70
N GLY A 22 -5.36 5.33 25.93
CA GLY A 22 -4.30 6.11 25.35
C GLY A 22 -4.95 7.22 24.49
N ALA A 23 -4.55 8.49 24.69
CA ALA A 23 -5.12 9.58 23.92
C ALA A 23 -5.03 9.28 22.41
N PRO A 24 -6.12 9.47 21.64
CA PRO A 24 -6.10 9.28 20.19
C PRO A 24 -5.01 10.16 19.58
N LYS A 25 -4.21 9.58 18.70
CA LYS A 25 -3.16 10.29 17.98
C LYS A 25 -3.66 10.64 16.58
N VAL A 26 -3.81 11.94 16.33
CA VAL A 26 -3.97 12.47 14.99
C VAL A 26 -2.60 12.45 14.32
N TYR A 27 -2.54 12.01 13.06
CA TYR A 27 -1.35 12.01 12.25
C TYR A 27 -1.70 12.25 10.79
N GLY A 28 -0.72 12.63 10.00
CA GLY A 28 -0.94 12.82 8.59
C GLY A 28 0.34 13.08 7.81
N LYS A 29 0.13 13.21 6.52
CA LYS A 29 1.16 13.54 5.54
C LYS A 29 0.54 14.46 4.49
N ILE A 30 1.17 15.58 4.20
CA ILE A 30 0.94 16.38 3.00
C ILE A 30 2.15 16.15 2.10
N ASN A 31 1.92 15.72 0.87
CA ASN A 31 2.94 15.39 -0.10
C ASN A 31 2.50 15.88 -1.48
N ILE A 32 3.09 16.97 -1.93
CA ILE A 32 2.74 17.65 -3.18
C ILE A 32 4.02 17.84 -3.99
N ALA A 33 3.93 17.65 -5.29
CA ALA A 33 4.97 18.00 -6.25
C ALA A 33 4.42 18.92 -7.34
N ALA A 34 5.27 19.82 -7.86
CA ALA A 34 5.15 20.33 -9.21
C ALA A 34 5.75 19.26 -10.11
N ASP A 35 4.99 18.79 -11.05
CA ASP A 35 5.30 17.63 -11.91
C ASP A 35 5.10 18.06 -13.37
N ASP A 36 6.13 17.84 -14.19
CA ASP A 36 6.05 17.96 -15.63
C ASP A 36 5.99 16.57 -16.25
N GLY A 37 4.92 16.30 -17.02
CA GLY A 37 4.78 15.11 -17.83
C GLY A 37 4.57 15.50 -19.29
N ASN A 38 5.53 15.24 -20.18
CA ASN A 38 5.50 15.58 -21.60
C ASN A 38 5.21 17.09 -21.88
N GLY A 39 5.78 17.99 -21.05
CA GLY A 39 5.61 19.43 -21.22
C GLY A 39 4.26 19.97 -20.70
N THR A 40 3.59 19.24 -19.83
CA THR A 40 2.39 19.70 -19.12
C THR A 40 2.69 19.79 -17.63
N ASP A 41 2.85 21.01 -17.14
CA ASP A 41 3.06 21.29 -15.72
C ASP A 41 1.77 21.14 -14.92
N ASP A 42 1.83 20.41 -13.80
CA ASP A 42 0.72 20.29 -12.86
C ASP A 42 1.21 20.19 -11.40
N TYR A 43 0.30 20.43 -10.47
CA TYR A 43 0.52 20.12 -9.06
C TYR A 43 -0.16 18.79 -8.73
N VAL A 44 0.65 17.79 -8.36
CA VAL A 44 0.16 16.45 -8.09
C VAL A 44 0.15 16.14 -6.61
N ASN A 45 -0.94 15.49 -6.19
CA ASN A 45 -1.09 14.93 -4.85
C ASN A 45 -0.45 13.54 -4.78
N ASN A 46 0.62 13.40 -4.00
CA ASN A 46 1.31 12.13 -3.79
C ASN A 46 0.77 11.42 -2.55
N ALA A 47 -0.49 11.01 -2.60
CA ALA A 47 -1.21 10.32 -1.54
C ALA A 47 -1.11 11.02 -0.18
N SER A 48 -1.43 12.32 -0.15
CA SER A 48 -1.61 13.06 1.09
C SER A 48 -2.72 12.42 1.94
N ARG A 49 -2.56 12.39 3.25
CA ARG A 49 -3.47 11.63 4.11
C ARG A 49 -3.62 12.21 5.50
N LEU A 50 -4.78 11.97 6.09
CA LEU A 50 -5.11 12.28 7.47
C LEU A 50 -5.62 11.02 8.16
N GLY A 51 -5.20 10.78 9.38
CA GLY A 51 -5.64 9.62 10.14
C GLY A 51 -5.69 9.86 11.64
N VAL A 52 -6.43 8.99 12.30
CA VAL A 52 -6.50 8.87 13.75
C VAL A 52 -6.22 7.43 14.13
N LYS A 53 -5.38 7.21 15.13
CA LYS A 53 -5.11 5.89 15.67
C LYS A 53 -4.93 5.93 17.17
N GLY A 54 -5.13 4.80 17.81
CA GLY A 54 -4.96 4.73 19.24
C GLY A 54 -4.91 3.30 19.75
N THR A 55 -4.69 3.20 21.05
CA THR A 55 -4.65 1.94 21.78
C THR A 55 -5.48 2.06 23.05
N MET A 56 -5.99 0.94 23.52
CA MET A 56 -6.73 0.80 24.77
C MET A 56 -6.16 -0.38 25.54
N ASP A 57 -5.71 -0.15 26.76
CA ASP A 57 -5.33 -1.25 27.65
C ASP A 57 -6.59 -1.99 28.12
N LEU A 58 -6.70 -3.25 27.73
CA LEU A 58 -7.82 -4.13 28.11
C LEU A 58 -7.49 -4.98 29.34
N LYS A 59 -6.33 -4.75 29.97
CA LYS A 59 -5.76 -5.56 31.07
C LYS A 59 -5.38 -6.98 30.63
N ASN A 60 -4.80 -7.74 31.57
CA ASN A 60 -4.35 -9.12 31.34
C ASN A 60 -3.46 -9.32 30.09
N GLY A 61 -2.62 -8.32 29.77
CA GLY A 61 -1.72 -8.36 28.61
C GLY A 61 -2.39 -8.11 27.25
N LEU A 62 -3.69 -7.77 27.24
CA LEU A 62 -4.41 -7.45 26.01
C LEU A 62 -4.46 -5.94 25.75
N THR A 63 -4.28 -5.55 24.50
CA THR A 63 -4.40 -4.17 24.01
C THR A 63 -5.35 -4.13 22.85
N GLY A 64 -6.40 -3.32 22.95
CA GLY A 64 -7.22 -2.92 21.80
C GLY A 64 -6.45 -1.92 20.95
N ILE A 65 -6.51 -2.05 19.64
CA ILE A 65 -5.90 -1.14 18.68
C ILE A 65 -6.92 -0.69 17.64
N TYR A 66 -6.80 0.53 17.16
CA TYR A 66 -7.62 1.02 16.06
C TYR A 66 -6.86 2.03 15.20
N GLN A 67 -7.27 2.14 13.96
CA GLN A 67 -6.82 3.14 13.01
C GLN A 67 -7.96 3.49 12.06
N VAL A 68 -8.06 4.77 11.72
CA VAL A 68 -8.89 5.30 10.63
C VAL A 68 -8.00 6.23 9.82
N GLU A 69 -7.86 5.98 8.52
CA GLU A 69 -7.02 6.79 7.63
C GLU A 69 -7.75 7.05 6.31
N TYR A 70 -7.69 8.29 5.87
CA TYR A 70 -8.22 8.73 4.58
C TYR A 70 -7.15 9.46 3.79
N GLU A 71 -7.15 9.24 2.49
CA GLU A 71 -6.44 10.07 1.53
C GLU A 71 -7.21 11.37 1.35
N ILE A 72 -6.48 12.48 1.29
CA ILE A 72 -7.01 13.81 1.05
C ILE A 72 -6.31 14.40 -0.18
N ASP A 73 -7.00 15.22 -0.93
CA ASP A 73 -6.40 15.93 -2.04
C ASP A 73 -6.29 17.43 -1.73
N PRO A 74 -5.06 17.91 -1.44
CA PRO A 74 -4.81 19.33 -1.19
C PRO A 74 -4.54 20.14 -2.45
N THR A 75 -4.49 19.53 -3.65
CA THR A 75 -4.12 20.21 -4.90
C THR A 75 -5.32 20.65 -5.70
N ASP A 76 -6.43 19.94 -5.66
CA ASP A 76 -7.58 20.19 -6.54
C ASP A 76 -8.48 21.33 -6.04
N GLY A 77 -8.49 21.63 -4.74
CA GLY A 77 -9.35 22.71 -4.16
C GLY A 77 -10.85 22.49 -4.33
N LYS A 78 -11.27 21.43 -4.99
CA LYS A 78 -12.67 21.05 -5.16
C LYS A 78 -13.17 20.30 -3.94
N ALA A 79 -14.18 20.84 -3.31
CA ALA A 79 -14.86 20.16 -2.20
C ALA A 79 -15.59 18.88 -2.65
N GLN A 80 -15.84 18.74 -3.94
CA GLN A 80 -16.53 17.62 -4.56
C GLN A 80 -16.10 17.47 -6.01
N ASP A 81 -15.74 16.26 -6.39
CA ASP A 81 -15.59 15.89 -7.80
C ASP A 81 -16.97 15.43 -8.31
N GLU A 82 -17.51 16.12 -9.30
CA GLU A 82 -18.78 15.73 -9.93
C GLU A 82 -18.48 14.82 -11.12
N GLN A 83 -18.69 13.53 -10.94
CA GLN A 83 -18.68 12.60 -12.07
C GLN A 83 -20.08 12.47 -12.64
N THR A 84 -20.24 12.82 -13.89
CA THR A 84 -21.47 12.68 -14.65
C THR A 84 -21.45 11.36 -15.40
N VAL A 85 -22.27 10.41 -14.99
CA VAL A 85 -22.44 9.14 -15.70
C VAL A 85 -23.77 9.19 -16.45
N THR A 86 -23.74 9.11 -17.77
CA THR A 86 -24.94 8.98 -18.59
C THR A 86 -25.29 7.49 -18.71
N LEU A 87 -26.41 7.09 -18.16
CA LEU A 87 -26.92 5.72 -18.27
C LEU A 87 -27.40 5.45 -19.71
N GLY A 88 -27.41 4.19 -20.11
CA GLY A 88 -27.91 3.77 -21.44
C GLY A 88 -29.35 4.15 -21.73
N THR A 89 -30.10 4.61 -20.72
CA THR A 89 -31.46 5.19 -20.84
C THR A 89 -31.46 6.68 -21.20
N GLY A 90 -30.28 7.32 -21.31
CA GLY A 90 -30.13 8.77 -21.48
C GLY A 90 -30.25 9.58 -20.19
N GLU A 91 -30.48 8.94 -19.06
CA GLU A 91 -30.53 9.58 -17.75
C GLU A 91 -29.10 9.86 -17.25
N THR A 92 -28.88 11.08 -16.74
CA THR A 92 -27.59 11.54 -16.25
C THR A 92 -27.58 11.49 -14.73
N VAL A 93 -26.69 10.66 -14.16
CA VAL A 93 -26.45 10.58 -12.71
C VAL A 93 -25.17 11.37 -12.39
N VAL A 94 -25.31 12.40 -11.57
CA VAL A 94 -24.17 13.16 -11.04
C VAL A 94 -23.77 12.56 -9.70
N THR A 95 -22.62 11.91 -9.64
CA THR A 95 -22.02 11.45 -8.40
C THR A 95 -21.04 12.51 -7.88
N LYS A 96 -21.22 12.93 -6.64
CA LYS A 96 -20.34 13.90 -5.99
C LYS A 96 -19.36 13.18 -5.08
N SER A 97 -18.07 13.26 -5.38
CA SER A 97 -17.00 12.79 -4.49
C SER A 97 -16.63 13.90 -3.52
N ALA A 98 -16.51 13.57 -2.25
CA ALA A 98 -16.12 14.53 -1.22
C ALA A 98 -14.60 14.77 -1.21
N MET A 99 -14.15 15.84 -0.56
CA MET A 99 -12.74 16.22 -0.28
C MET A 99 -11.89 15.10 0.35
N ILE A 100 -12.52 14.05 0.86
CA ILE A 100 -11.89 12.80 1.30
C ILE A 100 -11.91 11.87 0.09
N ALA A 101 -10.78 11.81 -0.62
CA ALA A 101 -10.70 11.13 -1.90
C ALA A 101 -10.81 9.60 -1.77
N LYS A 102 -10.21 8.99 -0.72
CA LYS A 102 -10.11 7.53 -0.64
C LYS A 102 -9.93 7.04 0.79
N GLN A 103 -10.67 6.00 1.15
CA GLN A 103 -10.42 5.26 2.39
C GLN A 103 -9.10 4.50 2.26
N ARG A 104 -8.28 4.59 3.32
CA ARG A 104 -7.03 3.85 3.48
C ARG A 104 -7.18 2.88 4.65
N ASN A 105 -6.07 2.41 5.25
CA ASN A 105 -6.14 1.43 6.34
C ASN A 105 -7.05 1.91 7.50
N THR A 106 -8.18 1.22 7.64
CA THR A 106 -9.20 1.49 8.64
C THR A 106 -9.59 0.18 9.29
N PHE A 107 -9.21 -0.02 10.55
CA PHE A 107 -9.39 -1.28 11.24
C PHE A 107 -9.51 -1.13 12.75
N VAL A 108 -10.03 -2.15 13.39
CA VAL A 108 -9.91 -2.42 14.82
C VAL A 108 -9.14 -3.72 15.01
N GLY A 109 -8.54 -3.92 16.18
CA GLY A 109 -7.82 -5.15 16.43
C GLY A 109 -7.51 -5.38 17.91
N LEU A 110 -6.98 -6.57 18.16
CA LEU A 110 -6.50 -7.00 19.47
C LEU A 110 -5.04 -7.43 19.37
N LYS A 111 -4.25 -7.00 20.33
CA LYS A 111 -2.83 -7.35 20.44
C LYS A 111 -2.57 -7.96 21.81
N GLY A 112 -1.80 -9.04 21.85
CA GLY A 112 -1.32 -9.72 23.04
C GLY A 112 0.04 -10.37 22.80
N ASP A 113 0.49 -11.18 23.74
CA ASP A 113 1.74 -11.94 23.62
C ASP A 113 1.71 -12.98 22.49
N TRP A 114 0.51 -13.39 22.10
CA TRP A 114 0.26 -14.30 20.97
C TRP A 114 0.34 -13.62 19.61
N GLY A 115 0.44 -12.28 19.53
CA GLY A 115 0.49 -11.52 18.29
C GLY A 115 -0.63 -10.50 18.20
N THR A 116 -1.06 -10.19 16.96
CA THR A 116 -2.07 -9.16 16.68
C THR A 116 -3.08 -9.68 15.68
N VAL A 117 -4.37 -9.50 15.97
CA VAL A 117 -5.47 -9.70 15.01
C VAL A 117 -6.06 -8.35 14.63
N LYS A 118 -6.38 -8.15 13.35
CA LYS A 118 -7.00 -6.94 12.81
C LYS A 118 -8.23 -7.30 11.98
N LEU A 119 -9.25 -6.45 12.03
CA LEU A 119 -10.50 -6.56 11.28
C LEU A 119 -10.83 -5.22 10.63
N GLY A 120 -11.17 -5.19 9.35
CA GLY A 120 -11.60 -3.97 8.66
C GLY A 120 -11.16 -3.88 7.21
N PHE A 121 -10.61 -2.73 6.82
CA PHE A 121 -10.06 -2.43 5.49
C PHE A 121 -8.57 -2.18 5.62
N HIS A 122 -7.74 -3.00 4.95
CA HIS A 122 -6.30 -2.99 5.20
C HIS A 122 -5.49 -3.43 3.97
N ASP A 123 -4.24 -2.95 3.86
CA ASP A 123 -3.29 -3.46 2.88
C ASP A 123 -3.07 -4.96 3.07
N THR A 124 -3.00 -5.73 1.98
CA THR A 124 -2.70 -7.17 2.03
C THR A 124 -1.31 -7.43 2.59
N TYR A 125 -1.07 -8.64 3.07
CA TYR A 125 0.28 -8.97 3.58
C TYR A 125 1.27 -9.25 2.45
N LEU A 126 0.81 -9.53 1.21
CA LEU A 126 1.66 -9.46 0.03
C LEU A 126 2.21 -8.04 -0.15
N LYS A 127 1.34 -7.04 -0.22
CA LYS A 127 1.74 -5.64 -0.35
C LYS A 127 2.68 -5.21 0.77
N LEU A 128 2.38 -5.54 2.01
CA LEU A 128 3.21 -5.15 3.15
C LEU A 128 4.58 -5.85 3.16
N ALA A 129 4.75 -6.96 2.44
CA ALA A 129 6.03 -7.65 2.33
C ALA A 129 7.09 -6.84 1.60
N GLN A 130 6.71 -5.88 0.72
CA GLN A 130 7.68 -4.96 0.10
C GLN A 130 8.51 -4.17 1.14
N GLY A 131 7.98 -4.01 2.35
CA GLY A 131 8.67 -3.32 3.43
C GLY A 131 8.90 -1.84 3.14
N LYS A 132 10.16 -1.48 2.90
CA LYS A 132 10.60 -0.13 2.49
C LYS A 132 11.61 -0.22 1.34
N VAL A 133 11.44 -1.23 0.51
CA VAL A 133 12.31 -1.42 -0.64
C VAL A 133 11.97 -0.39 -1.70
N ASP A 134 10.70 -0.20 -2.03
CA ASP A 134 10.27 0.85 -2.95
C ASP A 134 10.71 2.24 -2.46
N LEU A 135 11.60 2.88 -3.24
CA LEU A 135 12.19 4.20 -2.94
C LEU A 135 11.36 5.37 -3.46
N PHE A 136 10.42 5.09 -4.37
CA PHE A 136 9.55 6.09 -5.02
C PHE A 136 8.09 5.91 -4.65
N ASN A 137 7.81 5.19 -3.56
CA ASN A 137 6.45 4.96 -3.06
C ASN A 137 5.64 6.26 -2.95
N ASP A 138 4.43 6.24 -3.48
CA ASP A 138 3.52 7.37 -3.67
C ASP A 138 4.00 8.42 -4.72
N LEU A 139 5.07 8.19 -5.50
CA LEU A 139 5.54 9.04 -6.61
C LEU A 139 5.31 8.36 -7.96
N ARG A 140 5.79 8.95 -9.07
CA ARG A 140 5.63 8.40 -10.42
C ARG A 140 6.30 7.05 -10.64
N GLY A 141 7.42 6.79 -9.96
CA GLY A 141 8.10 5.49 -9.95
C GLY A 141 7.66 4.53 -8.84
N ASP A 142 6.43 4.65 -8.33
CA ASP A 142 5.85 3.75 -7.32
C ASP A 142 5.75 2.32 -7.85
N ILE A 143 6.04 1.32 -7.03
CA ILE A 143 5.99 -0.10 -7.38
C ILE A 143 4.67 -0.52 -8.06
N LYS A 144 3.56 0.11 -7.70
CA LYS A 144 2.23 -0.19 -8.28
C LYS A 144 2.10 0.12 -9.77
N THR A 145 3.06 0.85 -10.37
CA THR A 145 3.06 1.11 -11.82
C THR A 145 3.38 -0.14 -12.62
N THR A 146 4.20 -1.03 -12.07
CA THR A 146 4.73 -2.22 -12.74
C THR A 146 4.23 -3.52 -12.08
N PHE A 147 4.12 -3.54 -10.74
CA PHE A 147 3.76 -4.73 -9.98
C PHE A 147 2.27 -4.81 -9.69
N SER A 148 1.68 -5.98 -9.89
CA SER A 148 0.33 -6.33 -9.42
C SER A 148 0.32 -6.65 -7.90
N GLY A 149 -0.88 -6.78 -7.31
CA GLY A 149 -1.03 -7.14 -5.89
C GLY A 149 -0.72 -6.02 -4.89
N GLU A 150 -0.59 -4.76 -5.36
CA GLU A 150 -0.43 -3.58 -4.48
C GLU A 150 -1.78 -3.13 -3.89
N ASP A 151 -2.50 -4.07 -3.28
CA ASP A 151 -3.90 -3.93 -2.93
C ASP A 151 -4.17 -3.61 -1.46
N ARG A 152 -5.33 -3.03 -1.26
CA ARG A 152 -5.98 -2.86 0.02
C ARG A 152 -7.40 -3.40 -0.09
N THR A 153 -7.78 -4.29 0.83
CA THR A 153 -8.97 -5.10 0.70
C THR A 153 -9.97 -4.84 1.81
N SER A 154 -11.25 -4.99 1.46
CA SER A 154 -12.36 -5.02 2.40
C SER A 154 -12.49 -6.40 3.07
N ASP A 155 -13.30 -6.45 4.09
CA ASP A 155 -13.56 -7.68 4.87
C ASP A 155 -12.31 -8.39 5.37
N PHE A 156 -11.25 -7.58 5.55
CA PHE A 156 -9.94 -8.04 5.98
C PHE A 156 -9.98 -8.61 7.39
N LEU A 157 -9.52 -9.85 7.55
CA LEU A 157 -9.16 -10.49 8.80
C LEU A 157 -7.68 -10.84 8.74
N GLY A 158 -6.83 -10.13 9.46
CA GLY A 158 -5.39 -10.35 9.48
C GLY A 158 -4.85 -10.79 10.81
N TYR A 159 -3.84 -11.66 10.79
CA TYR A 159 -3.03 -12.07 11.92
C TYR A 159 -1.56 -11.74 11.69
N GLU A 160 -0.91 -11.20 12.71
CA GLU A 160 0.54 -10.97 12.75
C GLU A 160 1.12 -11.66 13.98
N SER A 161 2.06 -12.58 13.79
CA SER A 161 2.75 -13.22 14.90
C SER A 161 3.60 -12.22 15.70
N PRO A 162 3.96 -12.54 16.94
CA PRO A 162 5.12 -11.92 17.57
C PRO A 162 6.36 -12.10 16.70
N VAL A 163 7.38 -11.26 16.92
CA VAL A 163 8.70 -11.51 16.32
C VAL A 163 9.38 -12.64 17.08
N PHE A 164 9.87 -13.64 16.38
CA PHE A 164 10.52 -14.82 16.94
C PHE A 164 11.86 -15.11 16.24
N GLY A 165 12.65 -16.02 16.76
CA GLY A 165 13.87 -16.50 16.11
C GLY A 165 14.87 -15.42 15.72
N GLY A 166 14.92 -14.30 16.47
CA GLY A 166 15.88 -13.24 16.23
C GLY A 166 15.54 -12.28 15.08
N GLY A 167 14.31 -12.33 14.57
CA GLY A 167 13.88 -11.39 13.50
C GLY A 167 12.77 -11.88 12.60
N PHE A 168 12.31 -13.11 12.73
CA PHE A 168 11.22 -13.66 11.94
C PHE A 168 9.86 -13.13 12.39
N GLN A 169 8.96 -12.88 11.46
CA GLN A 169 7.56 -12.59 11.69
C GLN A 169 6.73 -13.26 10.59
N PHE A 170 5.66 -13.94 10.99
CA PHE A 170 4.65 -14.52 10.11
C PHE A 170 3.41 -13.62 10.09
N LYS A 171 2.77 -13.49 8.94
CA LYS A 171 1.52 -12.76 8.75
C LYS A 171 0.61 -13.56 7.83
N TYR A 172 -0.70 -13.48 8.07
CA TYR A 172 -1.72 -14.14 7.26
C TYR A 172 -2.98 -13.29 7.24
N ASN A 173 -3.61 -13.12 6.08
CA ASN A 173 -4.94 -12.53 5.99
C ASN A 173 -5.89 -13.36 5.14
N LEU A 174 -7.17 -13.22 5.49
CA LEU A 174 -8.32 -13.53 4.68
C LEU A 174 -8.99 -12.22 4.31
N SER A 175 -9.49 -12.12 3.11
CA SER A 175 -10.20 -10.93 2.63
C SER A 175 -11.23 -11.30 1.57
N ASP A 176 -11.99 -10.31 1.10
CA ASP A 176 -12.93 -10.48 0.01
C ASP A 176 -12.17 -10.72 -1.31
N GLY A 177 -12.48 -11.80 -2.01
CA GLY A 177 -11.91 -12.19 -3.30
C GLY A 177 -12.46 -11.44 -4.49
N GLY A 178 -12.89 -10.20 -4.29
CA GLY A 178 -13.47 -9.36 -5.32
C GLY A 178 -15.00 -9.44 -5.39
N SER A 179 -15.58 -8.41 -5.99
CA SER A 179 -17.04 -8.33 -6.19
C SER A 179 -17.47 -9.21 -7.35
N ALA A 180 -18.57 -9.93 -7.19
CA ALA A 180 -19.24 -10.67 -8.27
C ALA A 180 -19.55 -9.77 -9.50
N ALA A 181 -19.75 -8.47 -9.29
CA ALA A 181 -19.94 -7.49 -10.37
C ALA A 181 -18.69 -7.28 -11.24
N ASN A 182 -17.51 -7.58 -10.72
CA ASN A 182 -16.22 -7.48 -11.44
C ASN A 182 -15.64 -8.86 -11.79
N GLY A 183 -16.47 -9.92 -11.75
CA GLY A 183 -16.04 -11.28 -12.05
C GLY A 183 -15.52 -12.07 -10.85
N GLY A 184 -15.43 -11.47 -9.67
CA GLY A 184 -15.09 -12.16 -8.42
C GLY A 184 -16.25 -13.03 -7.92
N THR A 185 -15.95 -13.93 -6.99
CA THR A 185 -16.95 -14.84 -6.40
C THR A 185 -17.86 -14.16 -5.38
N GLY A 186 -17.46 -12.98 -4.89
CA GLY A 186 -18.10 -12.26 -3.79
C GLY A 186 -17.98 -12.99 -2.44
N ASN A 187 -17.11 -13.98 -2.36
CA ASN A 187 -16.81 -14.74 -1.16
C ASN A 187 -15.49 -14.24 -0.53
N ARG A 188 -15.30 -14.51 0.75
CA ARG A 188 -14.03 -14.29 1.44
C ARG A 188 -13.04 -15.41 1.13
N ASP A 189 -12.55 -15.43 -0.08
CA ASP A 189 -11.69 -16.48 -0.60
C ASP A 189 -10.30 -15.97 -1.04
N ALA A 190 -10.04 -14.66 -0.95
CA ALA A 190 -8.69 -14.12 -1.12
C ALA A 190 -7.86 -14.35 0.15
N THR A 191 -6.68 -14.91 -0.03
CA THR A 191 -5.76 -15.18 1.06
C THR A 191 -4.38 -14.62 0.75
N ALA A 192 -3.71 -14.04 1.74
CA ALA A 192 -2.30 -13.73 1.60
C ALA A 192 -1.53 -14.12 2.85
N TYR A 193 -0.30 -14.58 2.66
CA TYR A 193 0.63 -14.80 3.76
C TYR A 193 2.00 -14.22 3.45
N ALA A 194 2.71 -13.87 4.51
CA ALA A 194 4.08 -13.42 4.40
C ALA A 194 4.90 -13.95 5.58
N ILE A 195 6.12 -14.38 5.28
CA ILE A 195 7.15 -14.59 6.28
C ILE A 195 8.27 -13.61 6.02
N SER A 196 8.68 -12.86 7.03
CA SER A 196 9.77 -11.89 6.89
C SER A 196 10.83 -12.10 7.98
N TYR A 197 12.07 -11.81 7.61
CA TYR A 197 13.21 -11.76 8.53
C TYR A 197 13.80 -10.37 8.52
N LYS A 198 13.83 -9.71 9.66
CA LYS A 198 14.30 -8.32 9.78
C LYS A 198 15.29 -8.14 10.90
N THR A 199 16.47 -7.67 10.53
CA THR A 199 17.52 -7.26 11.47
C THR A 199 18.05 -5.86 11.08
N LYS A 200 19.11 -5.40 11.75
CA LYS A 200 19.83 -4.19 11.33
C LYS A 200 20.66 -4.40 10.05
N LYS A 201 20.92 -5.66 9.66
CA LYS A 201 21.82 -6.02 8.55
C LYS A 201 21.07 -6.45 7.29
N ILE A 202 19.82 -6.88 7.41
CA ILE A 202 19.04 -7.41 6.30
C ILE A 202 17.56 -7.31 6.61
N TYR A 203 16.79 -7.06 5.58
CA TYR A 203 15.37 -7.38 5.49
C TYR A 203 15.19 -8.38 4.35
N ALA A 204 14.52 -9.48 4.60
CA ALA A 204 14.11 -10.44 3.59
C ALA A 204 12.66 -10.85 3.86
N ALA A 205 11.88 -11.04 2.80
CA ALA A 205 10.51 -11.54 2.93
C ALA A 205 10.17 -12.43 1.75
N TYR A 206 9.31 -13.40 2.03
CA TYR A 206 8.57 -14.19 1.04
C TYR A 206 7.08 -13.97 1.33
N ALA A 207 6.30 -13.73 0.30
CA ALA A 207 4.88 -13.56 0.41
C ALA A 207 4.16 -14.20 -0.77
N SER A 208 2.94 -14.68 -0.54
CA SER A 208 2.04 -15.16 -1.57
C SER A 208 0.64 -14.63 -1.29
N GLU A 209 -0.09 -14.38 -2.35
CA GLU A 209 -1.50 -13.98 -2.33
C GLU A 209 -2.24 -14.79 -3.38
N ASP A 210 -3.29 -15.49 -2.96
CA ASP A 210 -4.14 -16.28 -3.83
C ASP A 210 -5.47 -15.53 -4.01
N ASN A 211 -6.00 -15.51 -5.24
CA ASN A 211 -7.29 -14.93 -5.59
C ASN A 211 -7.39 -13.44 -5.23
N SER A 212 -6.44 -12.65 -5.70
CA SER A 212 -6.36 -11.21 -5.45
C SER A 212 -7.69 -10.49 -5.74
N THR A 213 -7.98 -9.47 -4.94
CA THR A 213 -9.29 -8.80 -4.89
C THR A 213 -9.62 -7.91 -6.06
N LYS A 214 -8.62 -7.38 -6.77
CA LYS A 214 -8.86 -6.43 -7.87
C LYS A 214 -9.09 -7.10 -9.19
N SER A 215 -8.45 -8.21 -9.40
CA SER A 215 -8.52 -8.97 -10.63
C SER A 215 -8.86 -10.40 -10.23
N SER A 216 -10.08 -10.82 -10.49
CA SER A 216 -10.55 -12.13 -10.07
C SER A 216 -9.64 -13.23 -10.58
N GLY A 217 -9.07 -14.00 -9.65
CA GLY A 217 -8.22 -15.16 -9.94
C GLY A 217 -6.78 -14.79 -10.27
N GLU A 218 -6.26 -13.65 -9.80
CA GLU A 218 -4.82 -13.38 -9.83
C GLU A 218 -4.14 -13.96 -8.59
N ASP A 219 -3.10 -14.74 -8.82
CA ASP A 219 -2.23 -15.28 -7.78
C ASP A 219 -0.84 -14.62 -7.89
N HIS A 220 -0.25 -14.31 -6.75
CA HIS A 220 1.04 -13.63 -6.70
C HIS A 220 2.00 -14.31 -5.76
N THR A 221 3.26 -14.42 -6.16
CA THR A 221 4.36 -14.85 -5.29
C THR A 221 5.47 -13.81 -5.35
N ARG A 222 5.94 -13.33 -4.20
CA ARG A 222 6.91 -12.23 -4.09
C ARG A 222 8.06 -12.58 -3.17
N ILE A 223 9.27 -12.31 -3.63
CA ILE A 223 10.51 -12.34 -2.84
C ILE A 223 11.05 -10.93 -2.71
N VAL A 224 11.47 -10.57 -1.52
CA VAL A 224 11.98 -9.22 -1.20
C VAL A 224 13.27 -9.33 -0.42
N ILE A 225 14.29 -8.57 -0.83
CA ILE A 225 15.56 -8.49 -0.12
C ILE A 225 16.01 -7.02 -0.04
N GLN A 226 16.45 -6.56 1.12
CA GLN A 226 17.10 -5.26 1.29
C GLN A 226 18.30 -5.39 2.22
N VAL A 227 19.44 -4.92 1.78
CA VAL A 227 20.71 -4.98 2.53
C VAL A 227 21.29 -3.57 2.71
N PRO A 228 21.46 -3.08 3.94
CA PRO A 228 22.20 -1.88 4.22
C PRO A 228 23.71 -2.19 4.27
N ILE A 229 24.52 -1.45 3.50
CA ILE A 229 25.97 -1.55 3.42
C ILE A 229 26.54 -0.16 3.68
N GLY A 230 26.87 0.13 4.95
CA GLY A 230 27.31 1.47 5.36
C GLY A 230 26.24 2.53 5.07
N PRO A 231 26.55 3.57 4.27
CA PRO A 231 25.59 4.61 3.91
C PRO A 231 24.65 4.21 2.74
N VAL A 232 24.86 3.06 2.13
CA VAL A 232 24.12 2.57 0.98
C VAL A 232 23.10 1.51 1.41
N LYS A 233 21.92 1.51 0.80
CA LYS A 233 20.96 0.41 0.85
C LYS A 233 20.70 -0.09 -0.55
N ILE A 234 20.74 -1.40 -0.71
CA ILE A 234 20.40 -2.08 -1.96
C ILE A 234 19.14 -2.88 -1.72
N GLY A 235 18.18 -2.76 -2.61
CA GLY A 235 16.91 -3.49 -2.57
C GLY A 235 16.66 -4.25 -3.85
N PHE A 236 15.98 -5.37 -3.71
CA PHE A 236 15.54 -6.22 -4.82
C PHE A 236 14.15 -6.79 -4.47
N ILE A 237 13.27 -6.82 -5.46
CA ILE A 237 11.98 -7.50 -5.43
C ILE A 237 11.86 -8.32 -6.71
N ASP A 238 11.38 -9.53 -6.56
CA ASP A 238 11.02 -10.43 -7.64
C ASP A 238 9.60 -10.94 -7.38
N GLN A 239 8.75 -10.91 -8.40
CA GLN A 239 7.36 -11.34 -8.29
C GLN A 239 6.89 -12.05 -9.54
N GLU A 240 6.36 -13.23 -9.34
CA GLU A 240 5.55 -13.95 -10.33
C GLU A 240 4.06 -13.63 -10.08
N SER A 241 3.32 -13.35 -11.15
CA SER A 241 1.87 -13.12 -11.13
C SER A 241 1.21 -14.02 -12.15
N GLU A 242 0.19 -14.78 -11.72
CA GLU A 242 -0.61 -15.64 -12.60
C GLU A 242 -2.02 -15.03 -12.73
N ILE A 243 -2.46 -14.81 -13.97
CA ILE A 243 -3.79 -14.23 -14.29
C ILE A 243 -4.48 -15.19 -15.26
N GLY A 244 -5.30 -16.08 -14.74
CA GLY A 244 -5.94 -17.13 -15.53
C GLY A 244 -4.92 -18.10 -16.09
N THR A 245 -4.58 -17.99 -17.38
CA THR A 245 -3.56 -18.83 -18.03
C THR A 245 -2.28 -18.06 -18.37
N SER A 246 -2.24 -16.77 -18.11
CA SER A 246 -1.09 -15.91 -18.40
C SER A 246 -0.22 -15.74 -17.15
N LYS A 247 1.07 -15.66 -17.36
CA LYS A 247 2.06 -15.40 -16.31
C LYS A 247 2.85 -14.16 -16.65
N ASP A 248 3.06 -13.32 -15.64
CA ASP A 248 3.89 -12.13 -15.72
C ASP A 248 4.95 -12.19 -14.63
N ASP A 249 6.19 -11.89 -14.98
CA ASP A 249 7.29 -11.72 -14.05
C ASP A 249 7.62 -10.24 -13.90
N SER A 250 7.71 -9.76 -12.67
CA SER A 250 8.07 -8.36 -12.39
C SER A 250 9.28 -8.31 -11.49
N THR A 251 10.29 -7.54 -11.86
CA THR A 251 11.48 -7.34 -11.03
C THR A 251 11.70 -5.88 -10.68
N MET A 252 12.33 -5.63 -9.56
CA MET A 252 12.77 -4.31 -9.11
C MET A 252 14.17 -4.39 -8.56
N PHE A 253 15.01 -3.48 -8.99
CA PHE A 253 16.31 -3.23 -8.37
C PHE A 253 16.42 -1.76 -7.95
N ASN A 254 16.98 -1.51 -6.77
CA ASN A 254 17.18 -0.14 -6.33
C ASN A 254 18.41 0.06 -5.44
N ILE A 255 18.87 1.30 -5.41
CA ILE A 255 19.96 1.76 -4.56
C ILE A 255 19.58 3.12 -3.95
N ALA A 256 19.73 3.24 -2.63
CA ALA A 256 19.65 4.50 -1.92
C ALA A 256 20.98 4.79 -1.23
N TRP A 257 21.61 5.90 -1.57
CA TRP A 257 22.85 6.37 -0.96
C TRP A 257 22.62 7.59 -0.08
N LYS A 258 22.81 7.41 1.23
CA LYS A 258 22.80 8.50 2.20
C LYS A 258 24.12 9.26 2.11
N ALA A 259 24.21 10.22 1.19
CA ALA A 259 25.42 11.00 0.93
C ALA A 259 25.81 11.88 2.12
N THR A 260 24.81 12.40 2.87
CA THR A 260 24.97 13.13 4.14
C THR A 260 23.82 12.76 5.09
N ASP A 261 23.82 13.34 6.29
CA ASP A 261 22.68 13.17 7.23
C ASP A 261 21.37 13.78 6.73
N LYS A 262 21.45 14.67 5.73
CA LYS A 262 20.31 15.36 5.15
C LYS A 262 20.01 14.95 3.71
N LEU A 263 21.00 14.48 2.97
CA LEU A 263 20.91 14.21 1.54
C LEU A 263 20.92 12.71 1.26
N THR A 264 19.91 12.22 0.55
CA THR A 264 19.85 10.86 0.02
C THR A 264 19.64 10.91 -1.49
N VAL A 265 20.46 10.18 -2.23
CA VAL A 265 20.33 9.95 -3.67
C VAL A 265 19.71 8.57 -3.87
N LYS A 266 18.77 8.44 -4.80
CA LYS A 266 18.00 7.22 -5.05
C LYS A 266 18.01 6.87 -6.53
N PHE A 267 18.07 5.60 -6.81
CA PHE A 267 17.87 5.01 -8.13
C PHE A 267 16.99 3.76 -7.98
N GLN A 268 16.07 3.56 -8.89
CA GLN A 268 15.20 2.40 -8.96
C GLN A 268 14.89 2.08 -10.40
N THR A 269 14.94 0.82 -10.76
CA THR A 269 14.43 0.31 -12.03
C THR A 269 13.49 -0.84 -11.76
N MET A 270 12.45 -0.96 -12.56
CA MET A 270 11.44 -2.00 -12.51
C MET A 270 11.13 -2.43 -13.92
N ASP A 271 10.97 -3.72 -14.12
CA ASP A 271 10.53 -4.29 -15.39
C ASP A 271 9.45 -5.34 -15.15
N LYS A 272 8.58 -5.51 -16.15
CA LYS A 272 7.55 -6.52 -16.21
C LYS A 272 7.61 -7.22 -17.56
N GLU A 273 7.73 -8.53 -17.54
CA GLU A 273 7.75 -9.39 -18.72
C GLU A 273 6.58 -10.37 -18.71
N ASP A 274 6.08 -10.74 -19.88
CA ASP A 274 5.14 -11.86 -20.02
C ASP A 274 5.86 -13.21 -20.04
N GLU A 275 5.10 -14.30 -20.09
CA GLU A 275 5.62 -15.69 -20.13
C GLU A 275 6.55 -15.99 -21.30
N ASN A 276 6.61 -15.15 -22.33
CA ASN A 276 7.48 -15.27 -23.48
C ASN A 276 8.75 -14.40 -23.37
N GLY A 277 8.92 -13.69 -22.24
CA GLY A 277 10.02 -12.74 -22.03
C GLY A 277 9.85 -11.45 -22.82
N ILE A 278 8.61 -11.08 -23.15
CA ILE A 278 8.32 -9.80 -23.84
C ILE A 278 8.04 -8.75 -22.78
N THR A 279 8.85 -7.68 -22.77
CA THR A 279 8.68 -6.55 -21.87
C THR A 279 7.32 -5.90 -22.05
N GLN A 280 6.56 -5.81 -20.96
CA GLN A 280 5.23 -5.19 -20.89
C GLN A 280 5.31 -3.79 -20.30
N ASP A 281 6.26 -3.54 -19.43
CA ASP A 281 6.50 -2.23 -18.79
C ASP A 281 7.94 -2.17 -18.28
N ASP A 282 8.58 -1.01 -18.42
CA ASP A 282 9.91 -0.72 -17.89
C ASP A 282 9.90 0.69 -17.31
N VAL A 283 10.28 0.82 -16.05
CA VAL A 283 10.24 2.08 -15.33
C VAL A 283 11.56 2.34 -14.64
N THR A 284 12.25 3.39 -15.06
CA THR A 284 13.49 3.84 -14.42
C THR A 284 13.28 5.17 -13.72
N SER A 285 13.72 5.26 -12.47
CA SER A 285 13.57 6.45 -11.64
C SER A 285 14.89 6.85 -10.97
N PHE A 286 15.19 8.13 -11.04
CA PHE A 286 16.25 8.79 -10.28
C PHE A 286 15.64 9.79 -9.31
N GLY A 287 16.22 9.96 -8.13
CA GLY A 287 15.68 10.91 -7.16
C GLY A 287 16.68 11.41 -6.13
N ILE A 288 16.34 12.57 -5.58
CA ILE A 288 17.09 13.21 -4.50
C ILE A 288 16.12 13.61 -3.40
N ASP A 289 16.38 13.16 -2.18
CA ASP A 289 15.66 13.58 -0.98
C ASP A 289 16.55 14.49 -0.13
N TYR A 290 16.07 15.68 0.22
CA TYR A 290 16.73 16.58 1.14
C TYR A 290 15.90 16.82 2.40
N LYS A 291 16.39 16.35 3.54
CA LYS A 291 15.73 16.46 4.84
C LYS A 291 15.92 17.86 5.43
N LEU A 292 14.90 18.70 5.35
CA LEU A 292 14.90 20.03 5.98
C LEU A 292 14.80 19.93 7.51
N ALA A 293 13.91 19.06 8.00
CA ALA A 293 13.66 18.84 9.42
C ALA A 293 13.29 17.37 9.67
N LYS A 294 13.06 16.98 10.94
CA LYS A 294 12.66 15.59 11.30
C LYS A 294 11.44 15.08 10.53
N LYS A 295 10.51 15.99 10.19
CA LYS A 295 9.22 15.65 9.56
C LYS A 295 9.00 16.38 8.23
N VAL A 296 10.01 17.06 7.69
CA VAL A 296 9.92 17.83 6.45
C VAL A 296 11.04 17.43 5.51
N LYS A 297 10.67 17.07 4.29
CA LYS A 297 11.57 16.65 3.23
C LYS A 297 11.23 17.40 1.95
N LEU A 298 12.23 17.98 1.28
CA LEU A 298 12.14 18.32 -0.13
C LEU A 298 12.60 17.10 -0.93
N PHE A 299 12.03 16.91 -2.11
CA PHE A 299 12.43 15.85 -3.00
C PHE A 299 12.40 16.31 -4.45
N PHE A 300 13.23 15.66 -5.23
CA PHE A 300 13.24 15.72 -6.69
C PHE A 300 13.16 14.28 -7.20
N TYR A 301 12.46 14.07 -8.31
CA TYR A 301 12.48 12.83 -9.06
C TYR A 301 12.43 13.09 -10.55
N ASP A 302 12.98 12.14 -11.26
CA ASP A 302 12.91 11.98 -12.70
C ASP A 302 12.56 10.52 -12.94
N THR A 303 11.49 10.26 -13.69
CA THR A 303 10.96 8.92 -13.93
C THR A 303 10.63 8.78 -15.40
N GLU A 304 11.19 7.78 -16.02
CA GLU A 304 10.99 7.40 -17.40
C GLU A 304 10.24 6.07 -17.47
N HIS A 305 9.19 6.02 -18.29
CA HIS A 305 8.45 4.81 -18.63
C HIS A 305 8.77 4.45 -20.08
N GLU A 306 9.46 3.35 -20.31
CA GLU A 306 9.64 2.81 -21.65
C GLU A 306 8.42 1.98 -22.05
N ASP A 307 7.96 2.13 -23.32
CA ASP A 307 6.80 1.38 -23.80
C ASP A 307 7.11 -0.12 -23.87
N GLY A 308 6.33 -0.89 -23.14
CA GLY A 308 6.08 -2.28 -23.49
C GLY A 308 5.17 -2.39 -24.73
N VAL A 309 4.82 -3.61 -25.10
CA VAL A 309 3.98 -3.94 -26.29
C VAL A 309 2.59 -3.28 -26.23
N ILE A 310 2.13 -2.86 -25.04
CA ILE A 310 0.84 -2.18 -24.85
C ILE A 310 1.09 -0.70 -24.62
N SER A 311 1.25 0.02 -25.73
CA SER A 311 1.23 1.50 -25.72
C SER A 311 -0.19 1.98 -25.34
N ILE A 312 -0.40 2.40 -24.11
CA ILE A 312 -1.58 3.20 -23.75
C ILE A 312 -1.30 4.60 -24.33
N SER A 313 -1.67 4.80 -25.60
CA SER A 313 -1.52 6.06 -26.30
C SER A 313 -2.16 7.20 -25.50
N ASN A 314 -1.39 8.22 -25.16
CA ASN A 314 -1.68 9.51 -24.51
C ASN A 314 -1.26 9.66 -23.04
N GLN A 315 -0.55 8.72 -22.42
CA GLN A 315 0.07 8.99 -21.12
C GLN A 315 1.50 9.53 -21.34
N PRO A 316 1.92 10.51 -20.53
CA PRO A 316 3.32 10.93 -20.51
C PRO A 316 4.23 9.73 -20.19
N LYS A 317 5.38 9.65 -20.88
CA LYS A 317 6.39 8.64 -20.62
C LYS A 317 7.42 9.12 -19.60
N ASP A 318 7.71 10.41 -19.63
CA ASP A 318 8.72 11.03 -18.80
C ASP A 318 8.07 11.99 -17.83
N TYR A 319 8.49 11.90 -16.58
CA TYR A 319 8.02 12.76 -15.51
C TYR A 319 9.20 13.32 -14.73
N THR A 320 9.27 14.63 -14.64
CA THR A 320 10.22 15.31 -13.77
C THR A 320 9.46 16.09 -12.71
N GLY A 321 9.75 15.86 -11.44
CA GLY A 321 9.02 16.50 -10.34
C GLY A 321 9.89 17.00 -9.21
N ILE A 322 9.47 18.12 -8.63
CA ILE A 322 10.03 18.66 -7.39
C ILE A 322 8.92 18.87 -6.39
N GLY A 323 9.12 18.43 -5.15
CA GLY A 323 8.05 18.49 -4.18
C GLY A 323 8.49 18.61 -2.74
N ILE A 324 7.47 18.68 -1.88
CA ILE A 324 7.62 18.76 -0.44
C ILE A 324 6.73 17.72 0.24
N GLU A 325 7.30 16.97 1.19
CA GLU A 325 6.58 16.09 2.08
C GLU A 325 6.67 16.63 3.51
N LEU A 326 5.52 16.84 4.16
CA LEU A 326 5.40 17.20 5.56
C LEU A 326 4.58 16.14 6.28
N LYS A 327 5.12 15.60 7.38
CA LYS A 327 4.43 14.66 8.30
C LYS A 327 4.11 15.37 9.61
N PHE A 328 2.99 15.02 10.25
CA PHE A 328 2.62 15.59 11.55
C PHE A 328 2.01 14.55 12.50
#